data_d9d50c8ab1693d136dfd72fdfdd565d8
#
_entry.id   d9d50c8ab1693d136dfd72fdfdd565d8
#
_cell.length_a   1.000
_cell.length_b   1.000
_cell.length_c   1.000
_cell.angle_alpha   90.00
_cell.angle_beta   90.00
_cell.angle_gamma   90.00
#
_symmetry.space_group_name_H-M   'P 1'
#
loop_
_entity.id
_entity.type
_entity.pdbx_description
1 polymer ?
#
loop_
_entity_poly.entity_id
_entity_poly.type
_entity_poly.pdbx_seq_one_letter_code
_entity_poly.pdbx_strand_id
1 'polypeptide(L)'
;IISGLVGSEMCIRDRSMKGRKVFLLKPTTFMNLSGKAVNYWMKKENIRIENLLIVSDDLNIPVGKIRLRAKGSSGGHNGLENIEYTLNSNKYSRLRVGIGNQKSNTNQIDFVLGKFNSDEYDLLLSNFDMIADALNSFIFSGINETMNSFNN
;
A
#
# COMPACT_ATOMS: atom_id res chain seq x y z
N ILE A 1 19.97 8.53 -3.15
CA ILE A 1 20.69 8.49 -1.85
C ILE A 1 19.73 7.83 -0.88
N ILE A 2 20.09 6.64 -0.43
CA ILE A 2 19.37 5.93 0.64
C ILE A 2 19.83 6.56 1.94
N SER A 3 19.07 7.50 2.47
CA SER A 3 19.36 8.07 3.77
C SER A 3 18.57 7.34 4.85
N GLY A 4 19.29 6.56 5.65
CA GLY A 4 18.93 6.29 7.02
C GLY A 4 18.04 5.09 7.28
N LEU A 5 18.69 4.00 7.60
CA LEU A 5 18.21 3.04 8.61
C LEU A 5 18.07 3.79 9.93
N VAL A 6 16.88 4.18 10.30
CA VAL A 6 16.57 4.65 11.65
C VAL A 6 15.79 3.55 12.36
N GLY A 7 16.52 2.73 13.11
CA GLY A 7 15.98 1.54 13.75
C GLY A 7 15.89 0.36 12.78
N SER A 8 16.23 -0.83 13.20
CA SER A 8 16.33 -2.07 12.43
C SER A 8 15.04 -2.56 11.76
N GLU A 9 13.98 -1.77 11.73
CA GLU A 9 12.63 -2.23 11.38
C GLU A 9 11.97 -1.47 10.21
N MET A 10 12.66 -0.52 9.52
CA MET A 10 12.01 0.30 8.50
C MET A 10 12.97 0.80 7.43
N CYS A 11 12.58 0.66 6.16
CA CYS A 11 13.21 1.36 5.04
C CYS A 11 12.33 2.56 4.67
N ILE A 12 12.88 3.76 4.71
CA ILE A 12 12.18 4.97 4.32
C ILE A 12 12.98 5.74 3.28
N ARG A 13 12.26 6.35 2.35
CA ARG A 13 12.79 7.33 1.40
C ARG A 13 11.89 8.55 1.41
N ASP A 14 12.46 9.70 1.69
CA ASP A 14 11.79 10.98 1.54
C ASP A 14 12.22 11.69 0.25
N ARG A 15 11.31 12.43 -0.34
CA ARG A 15 11.55 13.21 -1.55
C ARG A 15 10.66 14.45 -1.58
N SER A 16 11.19 15.56 -2.07
CA SER A 16 10.38 16.71 -2.44
C SER A 16 9.91 16.57 -3.89
N MET A 17 8.59 16.62 -4.10
CA MET A 17 7.96 16.56 -5.40
C MET A 17 7.10 17.81 -5.60
N LYS A 18 7.57 18.72 -6.48
CA LYS A 18 6.89 20.01 -6.73
C LYS A 18 6.48 20.75 -5.44
N GLY A 19 7.41 20.83 -4.47
CA GLY A 19 7.20 21.49 -3.18
C GLY A 19 6.43 20.69 -2.13
N ARG A 20 5.98 19.47 -2.43
CA ARG A 20 5.36 18.56 -1.45
C ARG A 20 6.40 17.56 -0.94
N LYS A 21 6.48 17.40 0.37
CA LYS A 21 7.32 16.36 0.99
C LYS A 21 6.57 15.03 0.98
N VAL A 22 7.17 14.01 0.37
CA VAL A 22 6.60 12.68 0.22
C VAL A 22 7.48 11.67 0.92
N PHE A 23 6.88 10.80 1.73
CA PHE A 23 7.56 9.71 2.43
C PHE A 23 7.09 8.38 1.86
N LEU A 24 8.03 7.57 1.35
CA LEU A 24 7.78 6.20 0.95
C LEU A 24 8.28 5.29 2.06
N LEU A 25 7.37 4.67 2.77
CA LEU A 25 7.65 3.79 3.90
C LEU A 25 7.47 2.33 3.46
N LYS A 26 8.53 1.53 3.59
CA LYS A 26 8.48 0.07 3.50
C LYS A 26 8.83 -0.50 4.87
N PRO A 27 7.84 -0.96 5.67
CA PRO A 27 8.11 -1.62 6.93
C PRO A 27 8.91 -2.89 6.71
N THR A 28 9.86 -3.16 7.61
CA THR A 28 10.60 -4.42 7.68
C THR A 28 10.14 -5.26 8.89
N THR A 29 9.13 -4.77 9.60
CA THR A 29 8.42 -5.50 10.66
C THR A 29 7.60 -6.64 10.07
N PHE A 30 7.20 -7.58 10.92
CA PHE A 30 6.17 -8.54 10.54
C PHE A 30 4.89 -7.81 10.13
N MET A 31 4.12 -8.41 9.21
CA MET A 31 2.91 -7.81 8.64
C MET A 31 1.91 -7.35 9.72
N ASN A 32 1.73 -8.15 10.78
CA ASN A 32 0.87 -7.84 11.92
C ASN A 32 1.41 -6.74 12.87
N LEU A 33 2.53 -6.10 12.53
CA LEU A 33 3.13 -4.97 13.26
C LEU A 33 3.25 -3.71 12.38
N SER A 34 2.65 -3.71 11.19
CA SER A 34 2.74 -2.59 10.23
C SER A 34 2.19 -1.28 10.78
N GLY A 35 1.17 -1.32 11.62
CA GLY A 35 0.57 -0.14 12.25
C GLY A 35 1.54 0.63 13.13
N LYS A 36 2.46 -0.06 13.81
CA LYS A 36 3.49 0.59 14.64
C LYS A 36 4.39 1.49 13.79
N ALA A 37 4.84 1.00 12.64
CA ALA A 37 5.67 1.76 11.71
C ALA A 37 4.92 2.97 11.14
N VAL A 38 3.69 2.77 10.67
CA VAL A 38 2.85 3.83 10.12
C VAL A 38 2.60 4.93 11.15
N ASN A 39 2.16 4.57 12.37
CA ASN A 39 1.87 5.52 13.44
C ASN A 39 3.10 6.31 13.87
N TYR A 40 4.25 5.65 13.96
CA TYR A 40 5.51 6.33 14.30
C TYR A 40 5.83 7.44 13.29
N TRP A 41 5.77 7.14 11.98
CA TRP A 41 6.12 8.12 10.96
C TRP A 41 5.07 9.21 10.78
N MET A 42 3.79 8.88 10.92
CA MET A 42 2.73 9.88 10.93
C MET A 42 2.95 10.92 12.04
N LYS A 43 3.29 10.47 13.25
CA LYS A 43 3.57 11.36 14.38
C LYS A 43 4.86 12.16 14.18
N LYS A 44 5.93 11.50 13.78
CA LYS A 44 7.25 12.11 13.59
C LYS A 44 7.23 13.24 12.55
N GLU A 45 6.53 13.03 11.45
CA GLU A 45 6.48 13.97 10.33
C GLU A 45 5.17 14.78 10.28
N ASN A 46 4.36 14.68 11.34
CA ASN A 46 3.05 15.35 11.46
C ASN A 46 2.15 15.15 10.24
N ILE A 47 2.05 13.89 9.78
CA ILE A 47 1.25 13.50 8.62
C ILE A 47 -0.19 13.27 9.06
N ARG A 48 -1.14 13.99 8.46
CA ARG A 48 -2.57 13.80 8.71
C ARG A 48 -3.06 12.53 8.01
N ILE A 49 -4.09 11.88 8.56
CA ILE A 49 -4.62 10.59 8.08
C ILE A 49 -5.15 10.66 6.63
N GLU A 50 -5.68 11.79 6.20
CA GLU A 50 -6.14 12.01 4.83
C GLU A 50 -4.99 12.05 3.81
N ASN A 51 -3.75 12.27 4.26
CA ASN A 51 -2.54 12.24 3.44
C ASN A 51 -1.81 10.88 3.51
N LEU A 52 -2.41 9.89 4.18
CA LEU A 52 -1.90 8.53 4.24
C LEU A 52 -2.50 7.70 3.10
N LEU A 53 -1.65 7.08 2.30
CA LEU A 53 -2.01 6.06 1.33
C LEU A 53 -1.29 4.76 1.66
N ILE A 54 -2.03 3.70 1.92
CA ILE A 54 -1.49 2.35 2.11
C ILE A 54 -1.60 1.57 0.80
N VAL A 55 -0.48 1.04 0.35
CA VAL A 55 -0.44 0.09 -0.78
C VAL A 55 -0.43 -1.32 -0.20
N SER A 56 -1.37 -2.16 -0.61
CA SER A 56 -1.49 -3.55 -0.14
C SER A 56 -1.87 -4.49 -1.27
N ASP A 57 -1.54 -5.75 -1.13
CA ASP A 57 -2.07 -6.83 -1.95
C ASP A 57 -3.57 -7.07 -1.70
N ASP A 58 -4.22 -7.71 -2.66
CA ASP A 58 -5.63 -8.08 -2.57
C ASP A 58 -5.93 -9.35 -3.38
N LEU A 59 -6.38 -10.38 -2.67
CA LEU A 59 -6.77 -11.67 -3.23
C LEU A 59 -8.04 -11.62 -4.10
N ASN A 60 -8.89 -10.63 -3.88
CA ASN A 60 -10.18 -10.51 -4.58
C ASN A 60 -10.10 -9.64 -5.84
N ILE A 61 -8.90 -9.21 -6.20
CA ILE A 61 -8.64 -8.42 -7.42
C ILE A 61 -7.74 -9.26 -8.33
N PRO A 62 -8.07 -9.38 -9.64
CA PRO A 62 -7.21 -10.08 -10.58
C PRO A 62 -5.79 -9.50 -10.63
N VAL A 63 -4.80 -10.36 -10.92
CA VAL A 63 -3.41 -9.94 -11.09
C VAL A 63 -3.31 -8.80 -12.11
N GLY A 64 -2.51 -7.79 -11.81
CA GLY A 64 -2.32 -6.61 -12.66
C GLY A 64 -3.44 -5.58 -12.62
N LYS A 65 -4.50 -5.79 -11.84
CA LYS A 65 -5.52 -4.77 -11.60
C LYS A 65 -5.28 -4.06 -10.27
N ILE A 66 -5.66 -2.78 -10.23
CA ILE A 66 -5.62 -1.98 -9.00
C ILE A 66 -7.00 -1.48 -8.62
N ARG A 67 -7.18 -1.16 -7.36
CA ARG A 67 -8.39 -0.50 -6.86
C ARG A 67 -8.06 0.47 -5.74
N LEU A 68 -8.52 1.70 -5.90
CA LEU A 68 -8.37 2.74 -4.86
C LEU A 68 -9.65 2.85 -4.02
N ARG A 69 -9.47 3.13 -2.74
CA ARG A 69 -10.55 3.39 -1.79
C ARG A 69 -10.12 4.47 -0.80
N ALA A 70 -11.01 5.41 -0.49
CA ALA A 70 -10.78 6.45 0.53
C ALA A 70 -10.88 5.91 1.96
N LYS A 71 -11.58 4.79 2.17
CA LYS A 71 -11.79 4.12 3.46
C LYS A 71 -12.23 2.67 3.23
N GLY A 72 -12.24 1.86 4.27
CA GLY A 72 -12.78 0.49 4.20
C GLY A 72 -12.26 -0.39 5.33
N SER A 73 -12.73 -1.64 5.41
CA SER A 73 -12.24 -2.66 6.34
C SER A 73 -10.98 -3.35 5.83
N SER A 74 -10.25 -4.01 6.73
CA SER A 74 -9.03 -4.77 6.41
C SER A 74 -9.27 -5.91 5.40
N GLY A 75 -10.49 -6.44 5.35
CA GLY A 75 -10.83 -7.59 4.50
C GLY A 75 -10.05 -8.86 4.83
N GLY A 76 -9.58 -8.99 6.08
CA GLY A 76 -8.77 -10.11 6.54
C GLY A 76 -7.27 -9.95 6.28
N HIS A 77 -6.84 -8.82 5.74
CA HIS A 77 -5.41 -8.53 5.54
C HIS A 77 -4.78 -8.10 6.89
N ASN A 78 -3.92 -8.93 7.46
CA ASN A 78 -3.33 -8.73 8.80
C ASN A 78 -2.62 -7.37 8.98
N GLY A 79 -1.94 -6.88 7.94
CA GLY A 79 -1.26 -5.57 7.98
C GLY A 79 -2.26 -4.42 8.06
N LEU A 80 -3.33 -4.46 7.27
CA LEU A 80 -4.38 -3.43 7.31
C LEU A 80 -5.13 -3.47 8.65
N GLU A 81 -5.44 -4.65 9.17
CA GLU A 81 -6.07 -4.83 10.48
C GLU A 81 -5.24 -4.21 11.60
N ASN A 82 -3.93 -4.46 11.61
CA ASN A 82 -3.03 -3.87 12.59
C ASN A 82 -2.92 -2.35 12.44
N ILE A 83 -2.93 -1.81 11.21
CA ILE A 83 -2.96 -0.37 10.97
C ILE A 83 -4.27 0.23 11.49
N GLU A 84 -5.42 -0.38 11.18
CA GLU A 84 -6.73 0.06 11.68
C GLU A 84 -6.78 0.10 13.21
N TYR A 85 -6.31 -0.98 13.84
CA TYR A 85 -6.23 -1.06 15.30
C TYR A 85 -5.33 0.03 15.90
N THR A 86 -4.12 0.20 15.33
CA THR A 86 -3.12 1.13 15.86
C THR A 86 -3.52 2.60 15.68
N LEU A 87 -4.14 2.93 14.54
CA LEU A 87 -4.62 4.29 14.26
C LEU A 87 -6.02 4.56 14.84
N ASN A 88 -6.68 3.53 15.38
CA ASN A 88 -8.08 3.58 15.80
C ASN A 88 -8.99 4.20 14.72
N SER A 89 -8.71 3.88 13.45
CA SER A 89 -9.41 4.45 12.29
C SER A 89 -9.19 3.60 11.04
N ASN A 90 -10.22 3.50 10.22
CA ASN A 90 -10.15 2.94 8.86
C ASN A 90 -10.30 4.01 7.76
N LYS A 91 -10.23 5.31 8.14
CA LYS A 91 -10.45 6.46 7.25
C LYS A 91 -9.15 6.94 6.60
N TYR A 92 -8.36 6.03 6.07
CA TYR A 92 -7.17 6.33 5.28
C TYR A 92 -7.29 5.75 3.87
N SER A 93 -6.59 6.36 2.92
CA SER A 93 -6.64 5.93 1.52
C SER A 93 -5.87 4.63 1.31
N ARG A 94 -6.36 3.81 0.39
CA ARG A 94 -5.77 2.51 0.03
C ARG A 94 -5.66 2.38 -1.48
N LEU A 95 -4.52 1.90 -1.93
CA LEU A 95 -4.30 1.37 -3.26
C LEU A 95 -4.12 -0.14 -3.11
N ARG A 96 -5.11 -0.91 -3.58
CA ARG A 96 -5.12 -2.37 -3.52
C ARG A 96 -4.60 -2.90 -4.85
N VAL A 97 -3.57 -3.71 -4.83
CA VAL A 97 -2.95 -4.33 -5.99
C VAL A 97 -3.40 -5.79 -6.05
N GLY A 98 -4.03 -6.18 -7.13
CA GLY A 98 -4.50 -7.55 -7.30
C GLY A 98 -3.36 -8.54 -7.42
N ILE A 99 -3.43 -9.60 -6.63
CA ILE A 99 -2.54 -10.77 -6.72
C ILE A 99 -3.27 -12.01 -7.18
N GLY A 100 -4.57 -11.87 -7.53
CA GLY A 100 -5.40 -12.96 -8.03
C GLY A 100 -6.02 -13.81 -6.95
N ASN A 101 -6.90 -14.71 -7.37
CA ASN A 101 -7.61 -15.60 -6.47
C ASN A 101 -6.80 -16.85 -6.18
N GLN A 102 -6.83 -17.28 -4.93
CA GLN A 102 -6.34 -18.58 -4.51
C GLN A 102 -7.02 -19.71 -5.32
N LYS A 103 -6.22 -20.60 -5.90
CA LYS A 103 -6.75 -21.85 -6.46
C LYS A 103 -7.24 -22.72 -5.30
N SER A 104 -8.35 -23.43 -5.49
CA SER A 104 -9.11 -24.15 -4.46
C SER A 104 -8.34 -25.15 -3.59
N ASN A 105 -7.11 -25.49 -3.91
CA ASN A 105 -6.29 -26.49 -3.23
C ASN A 105 -5.04 -25.92 -2.52
N THR A 106 -4.88 -24.59 -2.45
CA THR A 106 -3.70 -23.98 -1.82
C THR A 106 -4.12 -23.26 -0.54
N ASN A 107 -3.33 -23.37 0.53
CA ASN A 107 -3.54 -22.56 1.73
C ASN A 107 -3.35 -21.08 1.38
N GLN A 108 -4.21 -20.21 1.90
CA GLN A 108 -4.16 -18.77 1.64
C GLN A 108 -2.79 -18.16 1.99
N ILE A 109 -2.18 -18.62 3.08
CA ILE A 109 -0.85 -18.15 3.51
C ILE A 109 0.21 -18.52 2.48
N ASP A 110 0.19 -19.78 2.02
CA ASP A 110 1.15 -20.27 1.02
C ASP A 110 0.97 -19.58 -0.33
N PHE A 111 -0.25 -19.20 -0.67
CA PHE A 111 -0.55 -18.44 -1.89
C PHE A 111 0.01 -17.00 -1.79
N VAL A 112 -0.26 -16.29 -0.71
CA VAL A 112 0.21 -14.89 -0.50
C VAL A 112 1.73 -14.80 -0.39
N LEU A 113 2.37 -15.81 0.20
CA LEU A 113 3.83 -15.89 0.33
C LEU A 113 4.50 -16.57 -0.86
N GLY A 114 3.73 -17.08 -1.81
CA GLY A 114 4.21 -17.73 -3.02
C GLY A 114 4.89 -16.78 -4.00
N LYS A 115 5.49 -17.37 -5.03
CA LYS A 115 6.08 -16.60 -6.14
C LYS A 115 5.06 -16.49 -7.27
N PHE A 116 5.03 -15.35 -7.92
CA PHE A 116 4.33 -15.18 -9.20
C PHE A 116 4.97 -16.06 -10.27
N ASN A 117 4.16 -16.63 -11.15
CA ASN A 117 4.66 -17.22 -12.38
C ASN A 117 5.14 -16.12 -13.34
N SER A 118 5.81 -16.48 -14.45
CA SER A 118 6.36 -15.51 -15.40
C SER A 118 5.30 -14.57 -15.96
N ASP A 119 4.14 -15.11 -16.34
CA ASP A 119 3.07 -14.33 -16.98
C ASP A 119 2.44 -13.34 -15.99
N GLU A 120 2.22 -13.77 -14.74
CA GLU A 120 1.74 -12.91 -13.65
C GLU A 120 2.75 -11.82 -13.32
N TYR A 121 4.03 -12.16 -13.30
CA TYR A 121 5.11 -11.20 -13.06
C TYR A 121 5.21 -10.15 -14.16
N ASP A 122 5.16 -10.56 -15.42
CA ASP A 122 5.17 -9.65 -16.58
C ASP A 122 3.94 -8.74 -16.58
N LEU A 123 2.77 -9.28 -16.21
CA LEU A 123 1.54 -8.51 -16.08
C LEU A 123 1.64 -7.47 -14.95
N LEU A 124 2.25 -7.80 -13.82
CA LEU A 124 2.51 -6.83 -12.74
C LEU A 124 3.50 -5.75 -13.20
N LEU A 125 4.59 -6.14 -13.87
CA LEU A 125 5.58 -5.19 -14.37
C LEU A 125 4.97 -4.20 -15.37
N SER A 126 4.12 -4.66 -16.29
CA SER A 126 3.44 -3.80 -17.27
C SER A 126 2.50 -2.77 -16.64
N ASN A 127 2.10 -2.98 -15.38
CA ASN A 127 1.21 -2.07 -14.66
C ASN A 127 1.94 -1.13 -13.67
N PHE A 128 3.26 -1.21 -13.56
CA PHE A 128 4.00 -0.32 -12.65
C PHE A 128 3.85 1.15 -12.99
N ASP A 129 3.83 1.50 -14.27
CA ASP A 129 3.63 2.90 -14.68
C ASP A 129 2.24 3.41 -14.24
N MET A 130 1.20 2.60 -14.42
CA MET A 130 -0.15 2.94 -13.96
C MET A 130 -0.20 3.09 -12.42
N ILE A 131 0.49 2.24 -11.67
CA ILE A 131 0.57 2.36 -10.20
C ILE A 131 1.31 3.65 -9.83
N ALA A 132 2.42 3.96 -10.49
CA ALA A 132 3.17 5.18 -10.27
C ALA A 132 2.34 6.44 -10.58
N ASP A 133 1.57 6.42 -11.65
CA ASP A 133 0.66 7.49 -12.03
C ASP A 133 -0.47 7.66 -11.01
N ALA A 134 -1.04 6.57 -10.49
CA ALA A 134 -2.03 6.62 -9.42
C ALA A 134 -1.45 7.22 -8.13
N LEU A 135 -0.21 6.87 -7.75
CA LEU A 135 0.48 7.48 -6.62
C LEU A 135 0.73 8.98 -6.84
N ASN A 136 1.17 9.37 -8.02
CA ASN A 136 1.35 10.77 -8.38
C ASN A 136 0.02 11.54 -8.34
N SER A 137 -1.05 10.98 -8.88
CA SER A 137 -2.39 11.56 -8.81
C SER A 137 -2.84 11.76 -7.37
N PHE A 138 -2.65 10.78 -6.49
CA PHE A 138 -2.96 10.92 -5.07
C PHE A 138 -2.18 12.06 -4.41
N ILE A 139 -0.88 12.16 -4.68
CA ILE A 139 -0.01 13.21 -4.12
C ILE A 139 -0.48 14.60 -4.52
N PHE A 140 -0.90 14.80 -5.77
CA PHE A 140 -1.21 16.13 -6.30
C PHE A 140 -2.69 16.50 -6.30
N SER A 141 -3.57 15.53 -6.47
CA SER A 141 -5.03 15.74 -6.65
C SER A 141 -5.89 15.10 -5.55
N GLY A 142 -5.30 14.25 -4.70
CA GLY A 142 -5.99 13.56 -3.61
C GLY A 142 -6.81 12.36 -4.07
N ILE A 143 -7.41 11.67 -3.09
CA ILE A 143 -8.00 10.35 -3.31
C ILE A 143 -9.20 10.35 -4.25
N ASN A 144 -10.06 11.36 -4.20
CA ASN A 144 -11.29 11.38 -4.99
C ASN A 144 -10.99 11.44 -6.50
N GLU A 145 -10.14 12.36 -6.92
CA GLU A 145 -9.72 12.47 -8.33
C GLU A 145 -8.96 11.22 -8.79
N THR A 146 -8.11 10.67 -7.91
CA THR A 146 -7.40 9.44 -8.23
C THR A 146 -8.36 8.26 -8.40
N MET A 147 -9.37 8.12 -7.56
CA MET A 147 -10.41 7.08 -7.73
C MET A 147 -11.17 7.25 -9.04
N ASN A 148 -11.53 8.47 -9.41
CA ASN A 148 -12.24 8.75 -10.67
C ASN A 148 -11.39 8.35 -11.89
N SER A 149 -10.08 8.56 -11.84
CA SER A 149 -9.18 8.30 -12.96
C SER A 149 -8.76 6.83 -13.11
N PHE A 150 -8.65 6.08 -11.98
CA PHE A 150 -8.00 4.77 -11.98
C PHE A 150 -8.90 3.58 -11.54
N ASN A 151 -10.13 3.81 -11.11
CA ASN A 151 -11.06 2.74 -10.71
C ASN A 151 -11.99 2.24 -11.85
N ASN A 152 -11.71 2.59 -13.08
CA ASN A 152 -12.52 2.20 -14.25
C ASN A 152 -12.26 0.76 -14.68
#